data_a5916ed1761d033a0bfd9faefe3b1ad6
#
_entry.id   a5916ed1761d033a0bfd9faefe3b1ad6
#
_cell.length_a   1.000
_cell.length_b   1.000
_cell.length_c   1.000
_cell.angle_alpha   90.00
_cell.angle_beta   90.00
_cell.angle_gamma   90.00
#
_symmetry.space_group_name_H-M   'P 1'
#
loop_
_entity.id
_entity.type
_entity.pdbx_description
1 polymer ?
#
loop_
_entity_poly.entity_id
_entity_poly.type
_entity_poly.pdbx_seq_one_letter_code
_entity_poly.pdbx_strand_id
1 'polypeptide(L)'
;MVCAAYHGTQDVQKARNKIMKKRILAAVLTAVMAMGALTGCGSTAGKDNYTIGIMQYAVHGSLDNCREGFIQGLAEEGIVEGENLTIEYVNAQADNGTSAMTASNFVSKKVDMICAIA
;
A
#
# COMPACT_ATOMS: atom_id res chain seq x y z
N MET A 1 -14.76 4.62 9.41
CA MET A 1 -15.76 4.58 8.35
C MET A 1 -15.13 5.11 7.04
N VAL A 2 -14.23 4.35 6.44
CA VAL A 2 -13.62 4.69 5.15
C VAL A 2 -13.31 3.38 4.41
N CYS A 3 -14.30 2.77 3.80
CA CYS A 3 -14.15 1.67 2.85
C CYS A 3 -15.13 1.81 1.67
N ALA A 4 -15.30 3.00 1.12
CA ALA A 4 -16.30 3.26 0.07
C ALA A 4 -15.71 3.83 -1.22
N ALA A 5 -14.59 3.31 -1.72
CA ALA A 5 -14.01 3.86 -2.96
C ALA A 5 -13.36 2.85 -3.91
N TYR A 6 -13.73 1.57 -3.88
CA TYR A 6 -12.99 0.59 -4.71
C TYR A 6 -13.69 0.11 -5.99
N HIS A 7 -14.92 0.52 -6.27
CA HIS A 7 -15.61 0.06 -7.49
C HIS A 7 -15.48 1.01 -8.70
N GLY A 8 -14.93 2.21 -8.51
CA GLY A 8 -14.78 3.20 -9.59
C GLY A 8 -13.43 3.25 -10.29
N THR A 9 -12.41 2.56 -9.76
CA THR A 9 -11.02 2.71 -10.22
C THR A 9 -10.67 1.92 -11.49
N GLN A 10 -11.38 0.85 -11.80
CA GLN A 10 -11.11 0.03 -12.99
C GLN A 10 -11.39 0.78 -14.30
N ASP A 11 -12.45 1.58 -14.34
CA ASP A 11 -12.80 2.34 -15.54
C ASP A 11 -11.89 3.56 -15.75
N VAL A 12 -11.40 4.16 -14.67
CA VAL A 12 -10.47 5.29 -14.73
C VAL A 12 -9.08 4.85 -15.19
N GLN A 13 -8.62 3.67 -14.79
CA GLN A 13 -7.35 3.10 -15.25
C GLN A 13 -7.39 2.75 -16.74
N LYS A 14 -8.49 2.19 -17.21
CA LYS A 14 -8.69 1.85 -18.63
C LYS A 14 -8.74 3.08 -19.53
N ALA A 15 -9.35 4.16 -19.06
CA ALA A 15 -9.38 5.45 -19.76
C ALA A 15 -8.01 6.13 -19.80
N ARG A 16 -7.22 6.09 -18.71
CA ARG A 16 -5.87 6.66 -18.65
C ARG A 16 -4.91 5.95 -19.60
N ASN A 17 -4.95 4.64 -19.69
CA ASN A 17 -4.08 3.88 -20.60
C ASN A 17 -4.37 4.17 -22.09
N LYS A 18 -5.62 4.47 -22.42
CA LYS A 18 -6.01 4.82 -23.81
C LYS A 18 -5.53 6.23 -24.21
N ILE A 19 -5.46 7.15 -23.26
CA ILE A 19 -4.99 8.53 -23.49
C ILE A 19 -3.46 8.58 -23.55
N MET A 20 -2.76 7.77 -22.75
CA MET A 20 -1.30 7.72 -22.73
C MET A 20 -0.72 7.19 -24.04
N LYS A 21 -1.34 6.18 -24.66
CA LYS A 21 -0.88 5.63 -25.97
C LYS A 21 -0.96 6.62 -27.13
N LYS A 22 -1.85 7.63 -27.07
CA LYS A 22 -1.97 8.65 -28.12
C LYS A 22 -1.03 9.85 -27.94
N ARG A 23 -0.49 10.06 -26.72
CA ARG A 23 0.41 11.19 -26.42
C ARG A 23 1.90 10.85 -26.54
N ILE A 24 2.26 9.56 -26.55
CA ILE A 24 3.65 9.10 -26.70
C ILE A 24 4.14 9.24 -28.14
N LEU A 25 3.26 9.33 -29.14
CA LEU A 25 3.64 9.47 -30.53
C LEU A 25 3.97 10.93 -30.96
N ALA A 26 3.72 11.92 -30.10
CA ALA A 26 3.93 13.34 -30.45
C ALA A 26 5.14 14.01 -29.75
N ALA A 27 5.87 13.29 -28.90
CA ALA A 27 6.92 13.87 -28.05
C ALA A 27 8.35 13.44 -28.39
N VAL A 28 8.60 12.90 -29.59
CA VAL A 28 9.94 12.42 -29.99
C VAL A 28 10.74 13.47 -30.77
N LEU A 29 10.28 14.69 -30.93
CA LEU A 29 10.95 15.67 -31.79
C LEU A 29 11.31 17.01 -31.11
N THR A 30 11.63 17.05 -29.83
CA THR A 30 12.37 18.23 -29.28
C THR A 30 13.04 17.83 -27.96
N ALA A 31 14.24 17.34 -28.00
CA ALA A 31 15.08 17.25 -26.81
C ALA A 31 16.56 17.30 -27.22
N VAL A 32 17.10 18.48 -27.33
CA VAL A 32 18.51 18.72 -27.05
C VAL A 32 18.61 20.06 -26.33
N MET A 33 19.37 20.07 -25.22
CA MET A 33 19.84 21.17 -24.38
C MET A 33 18.97 21.62 -23.22
N ALA A 34 19.30 21.06 -22.03
CA ALA A 34 19.74 21.89 -20.88
C ALA A 34 20.25 20.94 -19.78
N MET A 35 21.56 20.77 -19.70
CA MET A 35 22.25 20.31 -18.47
C MET A 35 22.08 21.40 -17.41
N GLY A 36 21.38 21.04 -16.34
CA GLY A 36 21.20 21.89 -15.17
C GLY A 36 20.97 21.01 -13.97
N ALA A 37 21.97 20.89 -13.11
CA ALA A 37 22.00 20.16 -11.88
C ALA A 37 20.80 20.50 -10.97
N LEU A 38 19.95 19.52 -10.68
CA LEU A 38 19.13 19.45 -9.48
C LEU A 38 19.37 18.08 -8.82
N THR A 39 20.51 17.98 -8.16
CA THR A 39 20.76 16.99 -7.11
C THR A 39 19.88 17.37 -5.92
N GLY A 40 18.73 16.71 -5.77
CA GLY A 40 17.81 17.04 -4.72
C GLY A 40 16.68 16.02 -4.55
N CYS A 41 16.94 14.73 -4.80
CA CYS A 41 16.15 13.68 -4.20
C CYS A 41 17.12 12.83 -3.38
N GLY A 42 17.17 13.12 -2.07
CA GLY A 42 17.72 12.19 -1.13
C GLY A 42 16.98 10.87 -1.33
N SER A 43 17.65 9.89 -1.91
CA SER A 43 17.25 8.51 -1.77
C SER A 43 17.24 8.24 -0.28
N THR A 44 16.07 8.31 0.33
CA THR A 44 15.85 7.58 1.58
C THR A 44 16.14 6.15 1.17
N ALA A 45 17.28 5.61 1.58
CA ALA A 45 17.57 4.19 1.45
C ALA A 45 16.37 3.49 2.06
N GLY A 46 15.50 2.95 1.22
CA GLY A 46 14.32 2.25 1.65
C GLY A 46 14.80 1.11 2.54
N LYS A 47 14.14 0.90 3.65
CA LYS A 47 14.40 -0.26 4.49
C LYS A 47 14.22 -1.49 3.60
N ASP A 48 15.22 -2.36 3.56
CA ASP A 48 15.21 -3.54 2.69
C ASP A 48 14.16 -4.58 3.10
N ASN A 49 13.63 -4.49 4.33
CA ASN A 49 12.60 -5.37 4.88
C ASN A 49 11.65 -4.62 5.81
N TYR A 50 10.36 -4.78 5.59
CA TYR A 50 9.30 -4.22 6.40
C TYR A 50 8.58 -5.30 7.20
N THR A 51 8.13 -4.95 8.41
CA THR A 51 7.23 -5.78 9.21
C THR A 51 5.96 -5.00 9.50
N ILE A 52 4.81 -5.48 9.04
CA ILE A 52 3.51 -4.82 9.22
C ILE A 52 2.60 -5.71 10.05
N GLY A 53 2.09 -5.16 11.16
CA GLY A 53 1.05 -5.79 11.96
C GLY A 53 -0.33 -5.43 11.38
N ILE A 54 -1.11 -6.42 10.97
CA ILE A 54 -2.49 -6.22 10.55
C ILE A 54 -3.43 -6.80 11.61
N MET A 55 -4.22 -5.95 12.24
CA MET A 55 -5.26 -6.35 13.16
C MET A 55 -6.62 -6.14 12.53
N GLN A 56 -7.38 -7.21 12.34
CA GLN A 56 -8.75 -7.17 11.88
C GLN A 56 -9.70 -7.44 13.04
N TYR A 57 -10.70 -6.57 13.25
CA TYR A 57 -11.60 -6.66 14.39
C TYR A 57 -12.47 -7.92 14.38
N ALA A 58 -13.03 -8.28 13.22
CA ALA A 58 -13.91 -9.44 13.08
C ALA A 58 -13.78 -10.07 11.69
N VAL A 59 -14.25 -11.31 11.56
CA VAL A 59 -14.40 -11.96 10.24
C VAL A 59 -15.64 -11.38 9.55
N HIS A 60 -15.43 -10.62 8.49
CA HIS A 60 -16.51 -10.07 7.67
C HIS A 60 -15.97 -9.76 6.28
N GLY A 61 -16.73 -10.10 5.23
CA GLY A 61 -16.27 -9.97 3.85
C GLY A 61 -15.79 -8.57 3.47
N SER A 62 -16.39 -7.49 4.00
CA SER A 62 -15.91 -6.14 3.73
C SER A 62 -14.56 -5.85 4.39
N LEU A 63 -14.30 -6.40 5.59
CA LEU A 63 -13.03 -6.25 6.28
C LEU A 63 -11.94 -7.09 5.62
N ASP A 64 -12.29 -8.28 5.13
CA ASP A 64 -11.40 -9.14 4.35
C ASP A 64 -10.98 -8.44 3.05
N ASN A 65 -11.93 -7.83 2.32
CA ASN A 65 -11.65 -7.04 1.13
C ASN A 65 -10.75 -5.83 1.43
N CYS A 66 -10.93 -5.17 2.58
CA CYS A 66 -10.05 -4.07 3.00
C CYS A 66 -8.62 -4.55 3.24
N ARG A 67 -8.45 -5.68 3.92
CA ARG A 67 -7.14 -6.29 4.15
C ARG A 67 -6.46 -6.65 2.83
N GLU A 68 -7.17 -7.35 1.95
CA GLU A 68 -6.64 -7.77 0.65
C GLU A 68 -6.27 -6.56 -0.21
N GLY A 69 -7.13 -5.53 -0.26
CA GLY A 69 -6.84 -4.30 -0.97
C GLY A 69 -5.64 -3.54 -0.42
N PHE A 70 -5.43 -3.56 0.90
CA PHE A 70 -4.25 -2.98 1.53
C PHE A 70 -2.97 -3.71 1.11
N ILE A 71 -2.97 -5.05 1.17
CA ILE A 71 -1.82 -5.88 0.76
C ILE A 71 -1.52 -5.71 -0.73
N GLN A 72 -2.56 -5.67 -1.57
CA GLN A 72 -2.39 -5.43 -2.99
C GLN A 72 -1.79 -4.05 -3.27
N GLY A 73 -2.25 -3.02 -2.57
CA GLY A 73 -1.70 -1.66 -2.71
C GLY A 73 -0.21 -1.59 -2.34
N LEU A 74 0.22 -2.30 -1.31
CA LEU A 74 1.64 -2.43 -0.97
C LEU A 74 2.44 -3.11 -2.08
N ALA A 75 1.91 -4.19 -2.64
CA ALA A 75 2.56 -4.91 -3.74
C ALA A 75 2.69 -4.05 -5.01
N GLU A 76 1.71 -3.20 -5.31
CA GLU A 76 1.77 -2.25 -6.43
C GLU A 76 2.88 -1.21 -6.26
N GLU A 77 3.25 -0.90 -5.01
CA GLU A 77 4.38 -0.02 -4.66
C GLU A 77 5.72 -0.77 -4.50
N GLY A 78 5.74 -2.06 -4.80
CA GLY A 78 6.95 -2.90 -4.73
C GLY A 78 7.26 -3.42 -3.32
N ILE A 79 6.29 -3.36 -2.40
CA ILE A 79 6.40 -3.93 -1.05
C ILE A 79 5.63 -5.25 -1.04
N VAL A 80 6.34 -6.37 -1.22
CA VAL A 80 5.76 -7.68 -1.51
C VAL A 80 5.98 -8.65 -0.36
N GLU A 81 4.91 -9.30 0.09
CA GLU A 81 4.98 -10.32 1.14
C GLU A 81 5.85 -11.50 0.69
N GLY A 82 6.78 -11.91 1.56
CA GLY A 82 7.74 -12.98 1.29
C GLY A 82 9.00 -12.53 0.55
N GLU A 83 9.04 -11.30 0.02
CA GLU A 83 10.25 -10.70 -0.56
C GLU A 83 10.86 -9.67 0.40
N ASN A 84 10.21 -8.54 0.58
CA ASN A 84 10.66 -7.43 1.43
C ASN A 84 9.62 -7.01 2.48
N LEU A 85 8.53 -7.78 2.64
CA LEU A 85 7.47 -7.56 3.59
C LEU A 85 7.18 -8.82 4.40
N THR A 86 7.09 -8.67 5.72
CA THR A 86 6.54 -9.66 6.64
C THR A 86 5.23 -9.13 7.21
N ILE A 87 4.16 -9.89 7.08
CA ILE A 87 2.84 -9.56 7.63
C ILE A 87 2.60 -10.38 8.90
N GLU A 88 2.32 -9.71 10.01
CA GLU A 88 1.78 -10.31 11.23
C GLU A 88 0.27 -10.03 11.30
N TYR A 89 -0.53 -11.03 10.97
CA TYR A 89 -1.99 -10.90 10.96
C TYR A 89 -2.63 -11.48 12.20
N VAL A 90 -3.55 -10.72 12.80
CA VAL A 90 -4.39 -11.17 13.92
C VAL A 90 -5.83 -10.74 13.71
N ASN A 91 -6.77 -11.67 13.89
CA ASN A 91 -8.20 -11.38 13.98
C ASN A 91 -8.61 -11.33 15.45
N ALA A 92 -9.19 -10.21 15.86
CA ALA A 92 -9.58 -9.98 17.25
C ALA A 92 -10.92 -10.66 17.64
N GLN A 93 -11.64 -11.27 16.67
CA GLN A 93 -12.91 -11.96 16.88
C GLN A 93 -13.97 -11.12 17.61
N ALA A 94 -14.05 -9.84 17.26
CA ALA A 94 -14.92 -8.84 17.87
C ALA A 94 -14.69 -8.61 19.37
N ASP A 95 -13.49 -8.94 19.88
CA ASP A 95 -13.12 -8.74 21.28
C ASP A 95 -12.17 -7.55 21.45
N ASN A 96 -12.59 -6.57 22.25
CA ASN A 96 -11.82 -5.36 22.51
C ASN A 96 -10.54 -5.62 23.33
N GLY A 97 -10.58 -6.61 24.23
CA GLY A 97 -9.42 -7.00 25.03
C GLY A 97 -8.34 -7.61 24.14
N THR A 98 -8.70 -8.50 23.25
CA THR A 98 -7.81 -9.08 22.25
C THR A 98 -7.25 -8.01 21.30
N SER A 99 -8.07 -7.02 20.90
CA SER A 99 -7.61 -5.89 20.10
C SER A 99 -6.53 -5.08 20.81
N ALA A 100 -6.77 -4.71 22.06
CA ALA A 100 -5.82 -3.93 22.86
C ALA A 100 -4.51 -4.70 23.11
N MET A 101 -4.62 -6.00 23.41
CA MET A 101 -3.45 -6.85 23.62
C MET A 101 -2.64 -7.04 22.33
N THR A 102 -3.31 -7.19 21.21
CA THR A 102 -2.65 -7.31 19.89
C THR A 102 -1.90 -6.03 19.55
N ALA A 103 -2.51 -4.87 19.75
CA ALA A 103 -1.84 -3.59 19.51
C ALA A 103 -0.58 -3.44 20.37
N SER A 104 -0.67 -3.77 21.68
CA SER A 104 0.48 -3.76 22.58
C SER A 104 1.58 -4.74 22.16
N ASN A 105 1.20 -5.89 21.65
CA ASN A 105 2.14 -6.90 21.14
C ASN A 105 2.89 -6.38 19.90
N PHE A 106 2.18 -5.78 18.93
CA PHE A 106 2.82 -5.19 17.75
C PHE A 106 3.80 -4.07 18.11
N VAL A 107 3.44 -3.22 19.08
CA VAL A 107 4.35 -2.18 19.59
C VAL A 107 5.60 -2.81 20.23
N SER A 108 5.42 -3.86 21.04
CA SER A 108 6.52 -4.56 21.70
C SER A 108 7.46 -5.24 20.70
N LYS A 109 6.92 -5.77 19.61
CA LYS A 109 7.67 -6.36 18.50
C LYS A 109 8.33 -5.32 17.59
N LYS A 110 8.00 -4.04 17.78
CA LYS A 110 8.52 -2.93 16.98
C LYS A 110 8.23 -3.10 15.48
N VAL A 111 7.02 -3.53 15.15
CA VAL A 111 6.60 -3.54 13.75
C VAL A 111 6.68 -2.13 13.15
N ASP A 112 6.96 -2.02 11.86
CA ASP A 112 7.15 -0.73 11.20
C ASP A 112 5.84 0.04 11.02
N MET A 113 4.74 -0.69 10.87
CA MET A 113 3.41 -0.11 10.73
C MET A 113 2.36 -1.05 11.34
N ILE A 114 1.32 -0.47 11.91
CA ILE A 114 0.12 -1.20 12.36
C ILE A 114 -1.06 -0.75 11.49
N CYS A 115 -1.70 -1.72 10.83
CA CYS A 115 -2.93 -1.52 10.08
C CYS A 115 -4.09 -2.11 10.91
N ALA A 116 -5.00 -1.26 11.37
CA ALA A 116 -6.19 -1.69 12.10
C ALA A 116 -7.42 -1.59 11.19
N ILE A 117 -8.14 -2.71 11.04
CA ILE A 117 -9.31 -2.85 10.19
C ILE A 117 -10.52 -3.20 11.07
N ALA A 118 -11.49 -2.26 11.14
CA ALA A 118 -12.69 -2.40 11.99
C ALA A 118 -13.95 -1.86 11.30
#